data_9fee7f45d5341e29c75e591930cf1ed3
#
_entry.id   9fee7f45d5341e29c75e591930cf1ed3
#
_cell.length_a   1.000
_cell.length_b   1.000
_cell.length_c   1.000
_cell.angle_alpha   90.00
_cell.angle_beta   90.00
_cell.angle_gamma   90.00
#
_symmetry.space_group_name_H-M   'P 1'
#
loop_
_entity.id
_entity.type
_entity.pdbx_description
1 polymer ?
#
loop_
_entity_poly.entity_id
_entity_poly.type
_entity_poly.pdbx_seq_one_letter_code
_entity_poly.pdbx_strand_id
1 'polypeptide(L)'
;MRRILPLLFLIVPLLASAQSIPGASTSNIVPNPGFERFSATPIGWFYKGEHFTRVMKYWSSPTGASPDVFGPKVRVPETWADKDFGKHPPHSGGAMAGVTLYGCKDGKPHCREYVQVQLVEPLVIGQQYYVEFWTSHLPRSIRINQIGACFTKEKIDIPTDERLDLVPQIYAEKIVEIRNNNWTKISGYFTATEESEFLILGNFAHDLNTLHQDPPGENLNYAYYYLDDILVKKIPPILPVPIKEDDLTRIDLEEGDVIKIKDLYFEFDEWELHPRSYVELRKLLSLMNANPDMVIQISGHTDSIGPDDYNRYLSRKRAKSVVLYLMENGISPARLLYKGYGSSQPVATNSTPEGRQLNRRVEFQILKK
;
A
#
# COMPACT_ATOMS: atom_id res chain seq x y z
N MET A 1 -19.01 81.14 -18.46
CA MET A 1 -17.70 80.46 -18.25
C MET A 1 -17.90 79.25 -17.34
N ARG A 2 -18.07 78.05 -17.93
CA ARG A 2 -18.18 76.79 -17.15
C ARG A 2 -16.81 76.13 -17.16
N ARG A 3 -16.24 75.96 -15.98
CA ARG A 3 -14.99 75.24 -15.76
C ARG A 3 -15.26 73.74 -15.76
N ILE A 4 -14.65 73.00 -16.72
CA ILE A 4 -14.66 71.55 -16.82
C ILE A 4 -13.47 71.05 -15.97
N LEU A 5 -13.78 70.26 -14.93
CA LEU A 5 -12.80 69.56 -14.08
C LEU A 5 -12.46 68.23 -14.74
N PRO A 6 -11.20 67.84 -14.95
CA PRO A 6 -10.87 66.54 -15.47
C PRO A 6 -10.99 65.45 -14.38
N LEU A 7 -11.72 64.37 -14.73
CA LEU A 7 -11.85 63.17 -13.92
C LEU A 7 -10.56 62.37 -14.06
N LEU A 8 -9.81 62.29 -12.98
CA LEU A 8 -8.62 61.43 -12.91
C LEU A 8 -9.08 59.98 -12.63
N PHE A 9 -8.95 59.08 -13.63
CA PHE A 9 -9.15 57.66 -13.45
C PHE A 9 -7.90 57.09 -12.75
N LEU A 10 -8.04 56.71 -11.46
CA LEU A 10 -7.08 55.90 -10.74
C LEU A 10 -7.20 54.45 -11.23
N ILE A 11 -6.22 53.99 -12.02
CA ILE A 11 -6.06 52.57 -12.35
C ILE A 11 -5.43 51.90 -11.11
N VAL A 12 -6.23 51.20 -10.35
CA VAL A 12 -5.76 50.30 -9.29
C VAL A 12 -5.31 49.00 -9.98
N PRO A 13 -4.03 48.62 -9.89
CA PRO A 13 -3.63 47.31 -10.41
C PRO A 13 -4.27 46.23 -9.52
N LEU A 14 -5.10 45.41 -10.14
CA LEU A 14 -5.54 44.15 -9.53
C LEU A 14 -4.29 43.24 -9.38
N LEU A 15 -3.72 43.23 -8.20
CA LEU A 15 -2.80 42.14 -7.80
C LEU A 15 -3.63 40.88 -7.72
N ALA A 16 -3.58 40.09 -8.77
CA ALA A 16 -4.06 38.70 -8.71
C ALA A 16 -3.18 37.97 -7.68
N SER A 17 -3.71 37.80 -6.49
CA SER A 17 -3.14 36.88 -5.53
C SER A 17 -3.16 35.50 -6.19
N ALA A 18 -1.99 34.99 -6.54
CA ALA A 18 -1.81 33.59 -6.87
C ALA A 18 -2.30 32.79 -5.66
N GLN A 19 -3.52 32.26 -5.75
CA GLN A 19 -3.98 31.26 -4.81
C GLN A 19 -3.02 30.08 -4.94
N SER A 20 -2.24 29.86 -3.91
CA SER A 20 -1.47 28.63 -3.74
C SER A 20 -2.47 27.47 -3.85
N ILE A 21 -2.30 26.66 -4.88
CA ILE A 21 -2.98 25.36 -4.99
C ILE A 21 -2.63 24.63 -3.70
N PRO A 22 -3.60 24.19 -2.90
CA PRO A 22 -3.29 23.41 -1.71
C PRO A 22 -2.47 22.22 -2.15
N GLY A 23 -1.23 22.07 -1.63
CA GLY A 23 -0.38 20.93 -1.91
C GLY A 23 -1.17 19.66 -1.61
N ALA A 24 -1.19 18.71 -2.53
CA ALA A 24 -1.81 17.42 -2.34
C ALA A 24 -1.33 16.86 -0.99
N SER A 25 -2.26 16.61 -0.07
CA SER A 25 -1.96 16.04 1.24
C SER A 25 -1.28 14.69 1.00
N THR A 26 -0.02 14.57 1.39
CA THR A 26 0.70 13.29 1.40
C THR A 26 0.35 12.49 2.67
N SER A 27 -0.58 12.97 3.47
CA SER A 27 -1.02 12.37 4.71
C SER A 27 -1.95 11.18 4.48
N ASN A 28 -1.96 10.27 5.43
CA ASN A 28 -2.92 9.18 5.48
C ASN A 28 -4.36 9.73 5.60
N ILE A 29 -5.23 9.32 4.68
CA ILE A 29 -6.65 9.73 4.69
C ILE A 29 -7.55 8.78 5.49
N VAL A 30 -6.99 7.77 6.14
CA VAL A 30 -7.70 6.87 7.06
C VAL A 30 -7.62 7.47 8.48
N PRO A 31 -8.74 7.83 9.10
CA PRO A 31 -8.74 8.27 10.49
C PRO A 31 -8.56 7.06 11.42
N ASN A 32 -7.77 7.23 12.49
CA ASN A 32 -7.48 6.17 13.47
C ASN A 32 -6.91 4.88 12.84
N PRO A 33 -5.81 4.98 12.06
CA PRO A 33 -5.32 3.88 11.24
C PRO A 33 -4.81 2.67 12.05
N GLY A 34 -4.32 2.87 13.27
CA GLY A 34 -3.85 1.82 14.19
C GLY A 34 -4.86 1.47 15.28
N PHE A 35 -6.13 1.81 15.15
CA PHE A 35 -7.20 1.50 16.11
C PHE A 35 -7.01 2.07 17.54
N GLU A 36 -6.10 3.00 17.76
CA GLU A 36 -5.68 3.53 19.07
C GLU A 36 -6.73 4.43 19.74
N ARG A 37 -7.73 4.93 18.99
CA ARG A 37 -8.72 5.86 19.48
C ARG A 37 -10.07 5.18 19.71
N PHE A 38 -10.59 5.33 20.92
CA PHE A 38 -11.86 4.75 21.34
C PHE A 38 -12.90 5.83 21.61
N SER A 39 -14.16 5.55 21.31
CA SER A 39 -15.33 6.34 21.72
C SER A 39 -15.68 6.04 23.18
N ALA A 40 -15.47 4.81 23.61
CA ALA A 40 -15.58 4.36 25.01
C ALA A 40 -14.45 3.37 25.28
N THR A 41 -13.82 3.42 26.46
CA THR A 41 -12.72 2.51 26.80
C THR A 41 -13.20 1.06 26.79
N PRO A 42 -12.70 0.20 25.89
CA PRO A 42 -13.04 -1.22 25.92
C PRO A 42 -12.34 -1.90 27.10
N ILE A 43 -13.12 -2.48 28.02
CA ILE A 43 -12.60 -3.20 29.19
C ILE A 43 -12.85 -4.70 29.12
N GLY A 44 -13.82 -5.11 28.30
CA GLY A 44 -14.18 -6.51 28.06
C GLY A 44 -14.06 -6.86 26.59
N TRP A 45 -13.88 -8.14 26.33
CA TRP A 45 -13.93 -8.70 25.00
C TRP A 45 -15.35 -9.20 24.72
N PHE A 46 -16.01 -8.60 23.76
CA PHE A 46 -17.40 -8.90 23.41
C PHE A 46 -17.46 -9.23 21.92
N TYR A 47 -17.85 -10.44 21.61
CA TYR A 47 -17.94 -10.99 20.26
C TYR A 47 -19.36 -10.99 19.69
N LYS A 48 -20.26 -10.18 20.25
CA LYS A 48 -21.67 -10.08 19.82
C LYS A 48 -22.16 -8.66 19.72
N GLY A 49 -23.04 -8.44 18.75
CA GLY A 49 -23.74 -7.17 18.57
C GLY A 49 -22.83 -6.05 18.06
N GLU A 50 -23.22 -4.83 18.34
CA GLU A 50 -22.55 -3.61 17.83
C GLU A 50 -21.37 -3.16 18.69
N HIS A 51 -20.75 -4.04 19.46
CA HIS A 51 -19.70 -3.63 20.41
C HIS A 51 -18.53 -2.91 19.70
N PHE A 52 -18.02 -3.46 18.62
CA PHE A 52 -16.94 -2.85 17.82
C PHE A 52 -17.33 -1.42 17.40
N THR A 53 -18.47 -1.24 16.77
CA THR A 53 -18.98 0.05 16.28
C THR A 53 -19.19 1.06 17.41
N ARG A 54 -19.58 0.62 18.61
CA ARG A 54 -19.83 1.51 19.76
C ARG A 54 -18.55 1.97 20.44
N VAL A 55 -17.53 1.14 20.51
CA VAL A 55 -16.31 1.46 21.25
C VAL A 55 -15.20 2.00 20.37
N MET A 56 -15.11 1.57 19.12
CA MET A 56 -14.05 2.00 18.23
C MET A 56 -14.39 3.37 17.60
N LYS A 57 -13.48 4.33 17.73
CA LYS A 57 -13.70 5.65 17.14
C LYS A 57 -13.38 5.63 15.65
N TYR A 58 -14.31 6.11 14.83
CA TYR A 58 -14.29 6.19 13.35
C TYR A 58 -14.55 4.87 12.62
N TRP A 59 -14.31 3.73 13.24
CA TRP A 59 -14.51 2.42 12.62
C TRP A 59 -15.84 1.81 13.03
N SER A 60 -16.43 1.05 12.13
CA SER A 60 -17.69 0.32 12.36
C SER A 60 -17.66 -1.04 11.67
N SER A 61 -18.58 -1.93 12.06
CA SER A 61 -18.92 -3.10 11.23
C SER A 61 -19.91 -2.68 10.15
N PRO A 62 -19.70 -3.02 8.87
CA PRO A 62 -20.69 -2.79 7.82
C PRO A 62 -21.82 -3.84 7.81
N THR A 63 -21.71 -4.87 8.63
CA THR A 63 -22.65 -6.01 8.69
C THR A 63 -23.13 -6.27 10.11
N GLY A 64 -24.04 -7.21 10.27
CA GLY A 64 -24.47 -7.70 11.59
C GLY A 64 -23.41 -8.52 12.33
N ALA A 65 -22.29 -8.86 11.67
CA ALA A 65 -21.15 -9.49 12.30
C ALA A 65 -20.38 -8.53 13.21
N SER A 66 -19.67 -9.06 14.20
CA SER A 66 -19.03 -8.26 15.26
C SER A 66 -17.54 -8.48 15.30
N PRO A 67 -16.75 -7.65 14.59
CA PRO A 67 -15.30 -7.62 14.75
C PRO A 67 -14.89 -7.41 16.20
N ASP A 68 -13.73 -7.93 16.55
CA ASP A 68 -13.18 -7.83 17.90
C ASP A 68 -12.30 -6.60 18.06
N VAL A 69 -12.25 -6.08 19.29
CA VAL A 69 -11.35 -5.00 19.71
C VAL A 69 -10.31 -5.56 20.64
N PHE A 70 -9.04 -5.31 20.35
CA PHE A 70 -7.93 -5.59 21.26
C PHE A 70 -7.25 -4.28 21.66
N GLY A 71 -6.90 -4.18 22.91
CA GLY A 71 -6.26 -2.99 23.47
C GLY A 71 -5.77 -3.22 24.89
N PRO A 72 -5.01 -2.29 25.48
CA PRO A 72 -4.29 -2.51 26.75
C PRO A 72 -5.19 -2.85 27.94
N LYS A 73 -6.49 -2.49 27.89
CA LYS A 73 -7.46 -2.73 28.96
C LYS A 73 -8.45 -3.83 28.64
N VAL A 74 -8.41 -4.40 27.43
CA VAL A 74 -9.31 -5.48 27.02
C VAL A 74 -8.90 -6.78 27.70
N ARG A 75 -9.84 -7.42 28.37
CA ARG A 75 -9.64 -8.72 28.99
C ARG A 75 -10.34 -9.80 28.17
N VAL A 76 -9.54 -10.63 27.54
CA VAL A 76 -10.02 -11.82 26.83
C VAL A 76 -10.36 -12.90 27.87
N PRO A 77 -11.56 -13.53 27.82
CA PRO A 77 -11.91 -14.63 28.72
C PRO A 77 -10.94 -15.82 28.57
N GLU A 78 -10.65 -16.55 29.66
CA GLU A 78 -9.68 -17.65 29.69
C GLU A 78 -9.95 -18.70 28.60
N THR A 79 -11.20 -19.08 28.39
CA THR A 79 -11.61 -20.06 27.35
C THR A 79 -11.22 -19.68 25.93
N TRP A 80 -11.00 -18.38 25.67
CA TRP A 80 -10.51 -17.84 24.40
C TRP A 80 -9.03 -17.57 24.43
N ALA A 81 -8.50 -17.11 25.57
CA ALA A 81 -7.07 -16.93 25.78
C ALA A 81 -6.30 -18.27 25.65
N ASP A 82 -6.92 -19.38 26.02
CA ASP A 82 -6.39 -20.74 25.81
C ASP A 82 -6.30 -21.14 24.31
N LYS A 83 -7.03 -20.43 23.45
CA LYS A 83 -6.95 -20.53 22.00
C LYS A 83 -6.06 -19.43 21.38
N ASP A 84 -5.22 -18.79 22.19
CA ASP A 84 -4.28 -17.73 21.83
C ASP A 84 -4.86 -16.36 21.49
N PHE A 85 -6.17 -16.14 21.67
CA PHE A 85 -6.76 -14.82 21.51
C PHE A 85 -6.18 -13.81 22.48
N GLY A 86 -5.85 -12.61 21.99
CA GLY A 86 -5.31 -11.52 22.80
C GLY A 86 -3.85 -11.69 23.25
N LYS A 87 -3.16 -12.75 22.85
CA LYS A 87 -1.73 -12.96 23.11
C LYS A 87 -0.82 -12.32 22.07
N HIS A 88 -1.33 -12.05 20.88
CA HIS A 88 -0.57 -11.43 19.81
C HIS A 88 -0.40 -9.93 20.07
N PRO A 89 0.82 -9.35 20.00
CA PRO A 89 1.00 -7.92 20.12
C PRO A 89 0.49 -7.18 18.88
N PRO A 90 -0.02 -5.94 19.01
CA PRO A 90 -0.28 -5.08 17.86
C PRO A 90 0.95 -4.88 16.98
N HIS A 91 0.77 -4.51 15.71
CA HIS A 91 1.87 -4.17 14.82
C HIS A 91 2.57 -2.89 15.29
N SER A 92 1.78 -1.91 15.66
CA SER A 92 2.28 -0.72 16.34
C SER A 92 1.35 -0.28 17.49
N GLY A 93 1.79 0.63 18.33
CA GLY A 93 0.95 1.17 19.40
C GLY A 93 0.52 0.13 20.44
N GLY A 94 -0.75 0.14 20.82
CA GLY A 94 -1.31 -0.70 21.86
C GLY A 94 -2.67 -1.33 21.54
N ALA A 95 -3.19 -1.14 20.33
CA ALA A 95 -4.50 -1.62 19.93
C ALA A 95 -4.49 -2.23 18.52
N MET A 96 -5.47 -3.07 18.21
CA MET A 96 -5.69 -3.68 16.90
C MET A 96 -7.11 -4.18 16.79
N ALA A 97 -7.59 -4.43 15.57
CA ALA A 97 -8.86 -5.12 15.34
C ALA A 97 -8.64 -6.60 15.08
N GLY A 98 -9.65 -7.43 15.38
CA GLY A 98 -9.70 -8.84 15.02
C GLY A 98 -10.93 -9.16 14.20
N VAL A 99 -10.77 -10.01 13.17
CA VAL A 99 -11.84 -10.35 12.22
C VAL A 99 -11.81 -11.82 11.82
N THR A 100 -12.99 -12.44 11.77
CA THR A 100 -13.19 -13.76 11.15
C THR A 100 -13.44 -13.58 9.66
N LEU A 101 -12.62 -14.19 8.82
CA LEU A 101 -12.63 -13.93 7.38
C LEU A 101 -13.06 -15.14 6.51
N TYR A 102 -13.19 -16.34 7.09
CA TYR A 102 -13.52 -17.57 6.36
C TYR A 102 -13.82 -18.74 7.31
N GLY A 103 -14.59 -19.76 6.87
CA GLY A 103 -14.59 -21.09 7.45
C GLY A 103 -15.74 -21.45 8.38
N CYS A 104 -16.80 -20.70 8.41
CA CYS A 104 -17.94 -20.96 9.32
C CYS A 104 -18.90 -22.02 8.77
N LYS A 105 -18.47 -23.26 8.68
CA LYS A 105 -19.27 -24.35 8.12
C LYS A 105 -20.37 -24.89 9.05
N ASP A 106 -20.32 -24.61 10.34
CA ASP A 106 -21.16 -25.28 11.35
C ASP A 106 -22.23 -24.38 11.97
N GLY A 107 -22.85 -23.50 11.18
CA GLY A 107 -23.96 -22.66 11.64
C GLY A 107 -23.58 -21.65 12.73
N LYS A 108 -22.29 -21.30 12.83
CA LYS A 108 -21.86 -20.21 13.69
C LYS A 108 -22.27 -18.87 13.05
N PRO A 109 -22.95 -18.01 13.77
CA PRO A 109 -23.14 -16.63 13.35
C PRO A 109 -21.78 -15.94 13.22
N HIS A 110 -21.68 -14.94 12.34
CA HIS A 110 -20.47 -14.09 12.18
C HIS A 110 -19.31 -14.74 11.42
N CYS A 111 -19.59 -15.24 10.25
CA CYS A 111 -18.64 -15.95 9.39
C CYS A 111 -17.83 -15.07 8.47
N ARG A 112 -18.26 -13.84 8.24
CA ARG A 112 -17.60 -12.84 7.41
C ARG A 112 -17.67 -11.50 8.13
N GLU A 113 -16.61 -11.21 8.84
CA GLU A 113 -16.47 -9.94 9.52
C GLU A 113 -15.69 -8.97 8.67
N TYR A 114 -16.08 -7.71 8.75
CA TYR A 114 -15.46 -6.61 8.02
C TYR A 114 -15.33 -5.44 8.96
N VAL A 115 -14.32 -4.61 8.73
CA VAL A 115 -14.19 -3.30 9.39
C VAL A 115 -14.30 -2.21 8.35
N GLN A 116 -15.09 -1.17 8.64
CA GLN A 116 -15.38 -0.06 7.75
C GLN A 116 -15.03 1.26 8.40
N VAL A 117 -14.45 2.16 7.62
CA VAL A 117 -14.13 3.53 8.04
C VAL A 117 -14.52 4.54 6.99
N GLN A 118 -15.02 5.70 7.39
CA GLN A 118 -15.16 6.84 6.51
C GLN A 118 -13.81 7.54 6.37
N LEU A 119 -13.39 7.77 5.15
CA LEU A 119 -12.16 8.50 4.83
C LEU A 119 -12.32 9.98 5.23
N VAL A 120 -11.22 10.67 5.55
CA VAL A 120 -11.26 12.10 5.91
C VAL A 120 -11.59 12.99 4.70
N GLU A 121 -11.41 12.48 3.51
CA GLU A 121 -11.81 13.09 2.25
C GLU A 121 -12.17 11.99 1.25
N PRO A 122 -13.13 12.21 0.31
CA PRO A 122 -13.47 11.25 -0.71
C PRO A 122 -12.31 11.04 -1.70
N LEU A 123 -12.31 9.88 -2.34
CA LEU A 123 -11.40 9.61 -3.45
C LEU A 123 -11.74 10.49 -4.64
N VAL A 124 -10.74 10.89 -5.39
CA VAL A 124 -10.88 11.71 -6.60
C VAL A 124 -10.76 10.83 -7.84
N ILE A 125 -11.75 10.86 -8.72
CA ILE A 125 -11.76 10.08 -9.97
C ILE A 125 -10.51 10.38 -10.79
N GLY A 126 -9.85 9.33 -11.30
CA GLY A 126 -8.61 9.41 -12.05
C GLY A 126 -7.34 9.61 -11.22
N GLN A 127 -7.49 9.83 -9.91
CA GLN A 127 -6.36 9.94 -8.99
C GLN A 127 -5.85 8.55 -8.58
N GLN A 128 -4.54 8.36 -8.63
CA GLN A 128 -3.89 7.14 -8.12
C GLN A 128 -3.70 7.22 -6.61
N TYR A 129 -3.98 6.10 -5.93
CA TYR A 129 -3.80 5.92 -4.50
C TYR A 129 -2.90 4.73 -4.20
N TYR A 130 -2.11 4.86 -3.15
CA TYR A 130 -1.42 3.75 -2.51
C TYR A 130 -2.20 3.33 -1.28
N VAL A 131 -2.42 2.02 -1.15
CA VAL A 131 -3.09 1.39 -0.01
C VAL A 131 -2.14 0.39 0.63
N GLU A 132 -2.11 0.40 1.94
CA GLU A 132 -1.34 -0.55 2.74
C GLU A 132 -2.12 -0.85 4.02
N PHE A 133 -2.09 -2.09 4.46
CA PHE A 133 -2.53 -2.48 5.78
C PHE A 133 -1.75 -3.72 6.23
N TRP A 134 -1.59 -3.83 7.54
CA TRP A 134 -0.89 -4.95 8.14
C TRP A 134 -1.87 -5.95 8.69
N THR A 135 -1.56 -7.23 8.53
CA THR A 135 -2.38 -8.33 9.01
C THR A 135 -1.52 -9.44 9.59
N SER A 136 -2.05 -10.11 10.60
CA SER A 136 -1.47 -11.31 11.19
C SER A 136 -2.58 -12.30 11.49
N HIS A 137 -2.32 -13.59 11.44
CA HIS A 137 -3.34 -14.59 11.75
C HIS A 137 -3.17 -15.13 13.18
N LEU A 138 -4.27 -15.57 13.77
CA LEU A 138 -4.24 -16.34 15.00
C LEU A 138 -3.58 -17.71 14.73
N PRO A 139 -2.56 -18.15 15.51
CA PRO A 139 -1.73 -19.33 15.18
C PRO A 139 -2.49 -20.61 14.86
N ARG A 140 -3.61 -20.85 15.55
CA ARG A 140 -4.45 -22.04 15.38
C ARG A 140 -5.57 -21.89 14.36
N SER A 141 -5.67 -20.75 13.67
CA SER A 141 -6.70 -20.49 12.68
C SER A 141 -6.26 -20.90 11.27
N ILE A 142 -7.23 -21.12 10.40
CA ILE A 142 -7.02 -21.37 8.97
C ILE A 142 -6.33 -20.16 8.35
N ARG A 143 -5.36 -20.39 7.47
CA ARG A 143 -4.70 -19.33 6.67
C ARG A 143 -5.39 -19.22 5.34
N ILE A 144 -5.58 -17.98 4.88
CA ILE A 144 -6.28 -17.72 3.62
C ILE A 144 -5.55 -16.69 2.75
N ASN A 145 -5.94 -16.61 1.49
CA ASN A 145 -5.70 -15.48 0.60
C ASN A 145 -6.93 -14.56 0.56
N GLN A 146 -7.01 -13.65 -0.41
CA GLN A 146 -8.15 -12.77 -0.70
C GLN A 146 -8.52 -11.78 0.42
N ILE A 147 -7.63 -11.56 1.40
CA ILE A 147 -7.80 -10.47 2.37
C ILE A 147 -7.56 -9.17 1.62
N GLY A 148 -8.53 -8.27 1.62
CA GLY A 148 -8.48 -7.11 0.73
C GLY A 148 -9.10 -5.84 1.30
N ALA A 149 -8.88 -4.76 0.55
CA ALA A 149 -9.40 -3.41 0.77
C ALA A 149 -10.35 -3.06 -0.37
N CYS A 150 -11.58 -2.74 -0.03
CA CYS A 150 -12.62 -2.32 -0.95
C CYS A 150 -13.06 -0.89 -0.62
N PHE A 151 -13.18 -0.07 -1.65
CA PHE A 151 -13.66 1.31 -1.51
C PHE A 151 -15.09 1.42 -2.02
N THR A 152 -15.95 2.14 -1.29
CA THR A 152 -17.35 2.33 -1.62
C THR A 152 -17.75 3.80 -1.50
N LYS A 153 -18.69 4.23 -2.33
CA LYS A 153 -19.23 5.58 -2.28
C LYS A 153 -20.07 5.79 -1.03
N GLU A 154 -20.89 4.81 -0.70
CA GLU A 154 -21.84 4.88 0.41
C GLU A 154 -21.40 3.98 1.56
N LYS A 155 -21.80 4.35 2.77
CA LYS A 155 -21.66 3.50 3.94
C LYS A 155 -22.48 2.23 3.76
N ILE A 156 -21.84 1.09 3.98
CA ILE A 156 -22.54 -0.19 4.05
C ILE A 156 -23.04 -0.38 5.49
N ASP A 157 -24.31 -0.75 5.63
CA ASP A 157 -24.93 -1.02 6.94
C ASP A 157 -26.09 -2.00 6.70
N ILE A 158 -25.77 -3.28 6.63
CA ILE A 158 -26.74 -4.34 6.34
C ILE A 158 -26.73 -5.40 7.45
N PRO A 159 -27.91 -5.86 7.90
CA PRO A 159 -28.00 -6.81 9.00
C PRO A 159 -27.78 -8.26 8.53
N THR A 160 -26.66 -8.51 7.85
CA THR A 160 -26.22 -9.85 7.43
C THR A 160 -24.91 -10.20 8.09
N ASP A 161 -24.61 -11.46 8.21
CA ASP A 161 -23.28 -12.00 8.56
C ASP A 161 -22.64 -12.76 7.38
N GLU A 162 -23.24 -12.63 6.20
CA GLU A 162 -22.79 -13.23 4.98
C GLU A 162 -21.72 -12.38 4.27
N ARG A 163 -21.18 -12.95 3.20
CA ARG A 163 -20.19 -12.28 2.35
C ARG A 163 -20.80 -11.04 1.68
N LEU A 164 -20.07 -9.93 1.76
CA LEU A 164 -20.37 -8.73 0.96
C LEU A 164 -20.00 -9.00 -0.51
N ASP A 165 -20.95 -8.77 -1.42
CA ASP A 165 -20.73 -8.92 -2.87
C ASP A 165 -20.11 -7.65 -3.45
N LEU A 166 -18.83 -7.43 -3.11
CA LEU A 166 -18.03 -6.28 -3.51
C LEU A 166 -16.72 -6.77 -4.14
N VAL A 167 -16.13 -5.93 -4.99
CA VAL A 167 -14.85 -6.22 -5.64
C VAL A 167 -13.77 -5.34 -5.02
N PRO A 168 -12.80 -5.91 -4.27
CA PRO A 168 -11.73 -5.15 -3.65
C PRO A 168 -10.75 -4.62 -4.69
N GLN A 169 -10.26 -3.40 -4.52
CA GLN A 169 -9.24 -2.81 -5.37
C GLN A 169 -7.84 -3.37 -5.08
N ILE A 170 -7.60 -3.75 -3.82
CA ILE A 170 -6.33 -4.35 -3.36
C ILE A 170 -6.66 -5.60 -2.57
N TYR A 171 -5.95 -6.71 -2.83
CA TYR A 171 -6.10 -7.95 -2.07
C TYR A 171 -4.87 -8.85 -2.16
N ALA A 172 -4.73 -9.75 -1.20
CA ALA A 172 -3.68 -10.76 -1.17
C ALA A 172 -4.01 -11.91 -2.14
N GLU A 173 -3.28 -12.02 -3.25
CA GLU A 173 -3.45 -13.12 -4.22
C GLU A 173 -3.00 -14.48 -3.66
N LYS A 174 -2.01 -14.48 -2.77
CA LYS A 174 -1.44 -15.68 -2.14
C LYS A 174 -1.92 -15.80 -0.71
N ILE A 175 -1.89 -17.04 -0.19
CA ILE A 175 -2.14 -17.28 1.23
C ILE A 175 -1.21 -16.40 2.06
N VAL A 176 -1.80 -15.67 3.00
CA VAL A 176 -1.06 -14.80 3.91
C VAL A 176 -0.34 -15.67 4.93
N GLU A 177 0.98 -15.73 4.79
CA GLU A 177 1.86 -16.49 5.69
C GLU A 177 2.41 -15.59 6.78
N ILE A 178 2.47 -16.11 8.01
CA ILE A 178 3.25 -15.46 9.06
C ILE A 178 4.72 -15.83 8.88
N ARG A 179 5.58 -14.84 8.80
CA ARG A 179 7.03 -15.00 8.91
C ARG A 179 7.48 -14.45 10.28
N ASN A 180 8.12 -15.30 11.06
CA ASN A 180 8.83 -14.92 12.32
C ASN A 180 7.96 -14.20 13.36
N ASN A 181 6.81 -14.72 13.73
CA ASN A 181 5.90 -14.11 14.72
C ASN A 181 5.36 -12.72 14.29
N ASN A 182 5.38 -12.40 13.00
CA ASN A 182 5.29 -11.03 12.56
C ASN A 182 4.09 -10.81 11.67
N TRP A 183 3.75 -9.57 11.58
CA TRP A 183 2.76 -9.01 10.71
C TRP A 183 3.18 -9.09 9.24
N THR A 184 2.20 -9.28 8.37
CA THR A 184 2.39 -9.31 6.92
C THR A 184 1.70 -8.10 6.32
N LYS A 185 2.42 -7.36 5.48
CA LYS A 185 1.89 -6.21 4.77
C LYS A 185 1.13 -6.65 3.53
N ILE A 186 -0.09 -6.13 3.36
CA ILE A 186 -0.84 -6.18 2.10
C ILE A 186 -0.89 -4.77 1.55
N SER A 187 -0.43 -4.58 0.32
CA SER A 187 -0.36 -3.25 -0.27
C SER A 187 -0.48 -3.27 -1.79
N GLY A 188 -0.84 -2.13 -2.36
CA GLY A 188 -0.92 -1.95 -3.81
C GLY A 188 -1.32 -0.55 -4.21
N TYR A 189 -1.36 -0.33 -5.52
CA TYR A 189 -1.78 0.92 -6.13
C TYR A 189 -3.06 0.69 -6.92
N PHE A 190 -3.96 1.65 -6.91
CA PHE A 190 -5.11 1.66 -7.80
C PHE A 190 -5.45 3.09 -8.21
N THR A 191 -6.13 3.23 -9.34
CA THR A 191 -6.69 4.50 -9.78
C THR A 191 -8.17 4.53 -9.45
N ALA A 192 -8.62 5.55 -8.73
CA ALA A 192 -10.01 5.67 -8.35
C ALA A 192 -10.89 5.88 -9.60
N THR A 193 -11.92 5.06 -9.73
CA THR A 193 -12.93 5.14 -10.81
C THR A 193 -14.22 5.80 -10.38
N GLU A 194 -14.38 6.02 -9.07
CA GLU A 194 -15.53 6.68 -8.45
C GLU A 194 -15.09 7.50 -7.21
N GLU A 195 -15.97 8.39 -6.76
CA GLU A 195 -15.78 9.18 -5.54
C GLU A 195 -16.16 8.37 -4.30
N SER A 196 -15.30 7.41 -3.94
CA SER A 196 -15.53 6.58 -2.75
C SER A 196 -15.21 7.35 -1.47
N GLU A 197 -16.07 7.23 -0.48
CA GLU A 197 -15.94 7.86 0.83
C GLU A 197 -15.58 6.88 1.94
N PHE A 198 -15.75 5.58 1.71
CA PHE A 198 -15.55 4.53 2.70
C PHE A 198 -14.52 3.52 2.24
N LEU A 199 -13.74 3.02 3.20
CA LEU A 199 -12.86 1.87 3.05
C LEU A 199 -13.42 0.72 3.88
N ILE A 200 -13.47 -0.47 3.31
CA ILE A 200 -13.86 -1.71 3.96
C ILE A 200 -12.70 -2.71 3.83
N LEU A 201 -12.30 -3.32 4.95
CA LEU A 201 -11.32 -4.39 4.98
C LEU A 201 -11.99 -5.73 5.31
N GLY A 202 -11.61 -6.78 4.59
CA GLY A 202 -12.15 -8.13 4.80
C GLY A 202 -11.85 -9.08 3.66
N ASN A 203 -12.56 -10.21 3.61
CA ASN A 203 -12.50 -11.16 2.49
C ASN A 203 -13.82 -11.10 1.69
N PHE A 204 -13.74 -10.61 0.47
CA PHE A 204 -14.88 -10.41 -0.44
C PHE A 204 -15.06 -11.58 -1.42
N ALA A 205 -14.09 -12.50 -1.50
CA ALA A 205 -14.14 -13.60 -2.43
C ALA A 205 -15.14 -14.69 -1.97
N HIS A 206 -15.75 -15.37 -2.93
CA HIS A 206 -16.53 -16.57 -2.65
C HIS A 206 -15.63 -17.65 -2.05
N ASP A 207 -16.18 -18.54 -1.23
CA ASP A 207 -15.43 -19.62 -0.56
C ASP A 207 -14.67 -20.50 -1.55
N LEU A 208 -15.26 -20.78 -2.71
CA LEU A 208 -14.62 -21.56 -3.78
C LEU A 208 -13.38 -20.89 -4.38
N ASN A 209 -13.28 -19.56 -4.26
CA ASN A 209 -12.19 -18.75 -4.77
C ASN A 209 -11.19 -18.35 -3.68
N THR A 210 -11.46 -18.70 -2.42
CA THR A 210 -10.56 -18.46 -1.30
C THR A 210 -9.65 -19.67 -1.10
N LEU A 211 -8.38 -19.52 -1.45
CA LEU A 211 -7.36 -20.52 -1.13
C LEU A 211 -7.18 -20.56 0.38
N HIS A 212 -7.12 -21.74 0.95
CA HIS A 212 -6.94 -21.90 2.38
C HIS A 212 -5.96 -23.03 2.71
N GLN A 213 -5.35 -22.93 3.87
CA GLN A 213 -4.44 -23.92 4.43
C GLN A 213 -4.73 -24.10 5.93
N ASP A 214 -5.00 -25.32 6.34
CA ASP A 214 -5.18 -25.64 7.75
C ASP A 214 -3.84 -25.61 8.48
N PRO A 215 -3.78 -25.09 9.72
CA PRO A 215 -2.60 -25.20 10.56
C PRO A 215 -2.39 -26.65 11.00
N PRO A 216 -1.16 -27.06 11.33
CA PRO A 216 -0.90 -28.39 11.84
C PRO A 216 -1.48 -28.56 13.25
N GLY A 217 -2.06 -29.73 13.53
CA GLY A 217 -2.61 -30.11 14.85
C GLY A 217 -4.06 -29.69 15.06
N GLU A 218 -4.45 -29.54 16.32
CA GLU A 218 -5.80 -29.10 16.68
C GLU A 218 -6.00 -27.64 16.25
N ASN A 219 -6.97 -27.37 15.38
CA ASN A 219 -7.19 -26.08 14.78
C ASN A 219 -8.60 -25.53 15.05
N LEU A 220 -8.71 -24.24 14.86
CA LEU A 220 -9.99 -23.57 14.75
C LEU A 220 -10.49 -23.78 13.31
N ASN A 221 -11.75 -24.15 13.15
CA ASN A 221 -12.34 -24.41 11.82
C ASN A 221 -12.73 -23.11 11.05
N TYR A 222 -12.05 -22.00 11.35
CA TYR A 222 -12.25 -20.70 10.72
C TYR A 222 -10.91 -19.93 10.62
N ALA A 223 -10.87 -18.95 9.72
CA ALA A 223 -9.74 -18.05 9.53
C ALA A 223 -9.95 -16.78 10.37
N TYR A 224 -9.08 -16.54 11.35
CA TYR A 224 -9.12 -15.35 12.18
C TYR A 224 -7.84 -14.54 12.02
N TYR A 225 -8.01 -13.25 11.74
CA TYR A 225 -6.92 -12.33 11.48
C TYR A 225 -6.99 -11.07 12.33
N TYR A 226 -5.83 -10.56 12.66
CA TYR A 226 -5.65 -9.23 13.23
C TYR A 226 -5.37 -8.24 12.11
N LEU A 227 -5.85 -7.01 12.27
CA LEU A 227 -5.64 -5.88 11.35
C LEU A 227 -5.07 -4.70 12.12
N ASP A 228 -4.08 -4.02 11.54
CA ASP A 228 -3.45 -2.84 12.13
C ASP A 228 -2.80 -1.97 11.05
N ASP A 229 -2.45 -0.73 11.40
CA ASP A 229 -1.68 0.22 10.59
C ASP A 229 -2.15 0.37 9.14
N ILE A 230 -3.34 0.89 8.97
CA ILE A 230 -3.98 1.10 7.67
C ILE A 230 -3.54 2.43 7.07
N LEU A 231 -3.05 2.42 5.84
CA LEU A 231 -2.62 3.60 5.10
C LEU A 231 -3.35 3.70 3.76
N VAL A 232 -3.98 4.82 3.52
CA VAL A 232 -4.44 5.23 2.18
C VAL A 232 -3.91 6.63 1.92
N LYS A 233 -3.14 6.80 0.85
CA LYS A 233 -2.59 8.11 0.49
C LYS A 233 -2.69 8.38 -0.99
N LYS A 234 -2.92 9.63 -1.35
CA LYS A 234 -2.83 10.10 -2.73
C LYS A 234 -1.40 9.96 -3.24
N ILE A 235 -1.26 9.43 -4.43
CA ILE A 235 -0.01 9.53 -5.18
C ILE A 235 -0.08 10.83 -5.97
N PRO A 236 0.86 11.77 -5.79
CA PRO A 236 0.83 13.01 -6.53
C PRO A 236 0.74 12.74 -8.04
N PRO A 237 -0.07 13.51 -8.77
CA PRO A 237 -0.10 13.39 -10.22
C PRO A 237 1.29 13.59 -10.78
N ILE A 238 1.62 12.87 -11.83
CA ILE A 238 2.88 13.01 -12.56
C ILE A 238 2.84 14.40 -13.24
N LEU A 239 3.19 15.44 -12.48
CA LEU A 239 3.44 16.73 -13.10
C LEU A 239 4.69 16.59 -13.99
N PRO A 240 4.68 17.12 -15.22
CA PRO A 240 5.90 17.19 -16.00
C PRO A 240 6.93 17.96 -15.18
N VAL A 241 7.99 17.26 -14.77
CA VAL A 241 9.09 17.88 -14.02
C VAL A 241 9.74 18.90 -14.96
N PRO A 242 9.91 20.17 -14.57
CA PRO A 242 10.72 21.10 -15.36
C PRO A 242 12.11 20.49 -15.53
N ILE A 243 12.51 20.29 -16.77
CA ILE A 243 13.79 19.65 -17.14
C ILE A 243 14.93 20.56 -16.65
N LYS A 244 15.66 20.11 -15.61
CA LYS A 244 16.92 20.75 -15.19
C LYS A 244 18.07 20.22 -16.05
N GLU A 245 19.16 20.99 -16.17
CA GLU A 245 20.26 20.76 -17.10
C GLU A 245 21.03 19.43 -16.97
N ASP A 246 20.79 18.63 -15.93
CA ASP A 246 21.38 17.27 -15.72
C ASP A 246 20.42 16.13 -16.09
N ASP A 247 19.45 16.34 -16.96
CA ASP A 247 18.39 15.38 -17.22
C ASP A 247 18.79 14.34 -18.27
N LEU A 248 18.36 13.07 -18.06
CA LEU A 248 18.53 11.94 -18.99
C LEU A 248 18.06 12.23 -20.43
N THR A 249 17.19 13.21 -20.62
CA THR A 249 16.65 13.61 -21.93
C THR A 249 17.63 14.44 -22.78
N ARG A 250 18.76 14.92 -22.22
CA ARG A 250 19.78 15.73 -22.90
C ARG A 250 21.08 15.00 -23.14
N ILE A 251 21.22 13.75 -22.68
CA ILE A 251 22.38 12.93 -22.95
C ILE A 251 22.20 12.35 -24.35
N ASP A 252 23.20 12.48 -25.20
CA ASP A 252 23.21 11.79 -26.49
C ASP A 252 23.48 10.32 -26.21
N LEU A 253 22.39 9.56 -26.10
CA LEU A 253 22.41 8.15 -25.68
C LEU A 253 22.55 7.26 -26.90
N GLU A 254 23.45 6.27 -26.82
CA GLU A 254 23.68 5.30 -27.87
C GLU A 254 23.29 3.88 -27.42
N GLU A 255 23.12 2.98 -28.41
CA GLU A 255 22.94 1.57 -28.10
C GLU A 255 24.17 1.02 -27.37
N GLY A 256 23.93 0.31 -26.27
CA GLY A 256 24.98 -0.22 -25.40
C GLY A 256 25.23 0.63 -24.13
N ASP A 257 24.82 1.88 -24.11
CA ASP A 257 25.01 2.75 -22.95
C ASP A 257 24.33 2.19 -21.70
N VAL A 258 25.06 2.26 -20.57
CA VAL A 258 24.57 1.85 -19.24
C VAL A 258 24.50 3.05 -18.35
N ILE A 259 23.30 3.38 -17.90
CA ILE A 259 23.02 4.58 -17.11
C ILE A 259 22.48 4.18 -15.73
N LYS A 260 23.15 4.66 -14.67
CA LYS A 260 22.66 4.47 -13.31
C LYS A 260 21.41 5.33 -13.11
N ILE A 261 20.34 4.71 -12.63
CA ILE A 261 19.16 5.45 -12.16
C ILE A 261 19.53 6.07 -10.80
N LYS A 262 19.68 7.39 -10.78
CA LYS A 262 19.99 8.15 -9.55
C LYS A 262 18.78 8.10 -8.62
N ASP A 263 18.98 8.30 -7.33
CA ASP A 263 17.93 8.50 -6.33
C ASP A 263 16.80 7.45 -6.35
N LEU A 264 17.16 6.20 -6.66
CA LEU A 264 16.24 5.07 -6.56
C LEU A 264 16.40 4.41 -5.18
N TYR A 265 15.35 4.49 -4.39
CA TYR A 265 15.33 4.02 -3.01
C TYR A 265 14.38 2.84 -2.85
N PHE A 266 14.82 1.89 -2.06
CA PHE A 266 14.05 0.75 -1.57
C PHE A 266 14.20 0.71 -0.05
N GLU A 267 13.19 0.22 0.67
CA GLU A 267 13.36 -0.09 2.08
C GLU A 267 14.39 -1.20 2.27
N PHE A 268 14.93 -1.28 3.50
CA PHE A 268 15.93 -2.31 3.81
C PHE A 268 15.33 -3.71 3.58
N ASP A 269 16.05 -4.54 2.83
CA ASP A 269 15.64 -5.90 2.46
C ASP A 269 14.34 -5.99 1.63
N GLU A 270 13.87 -4.87 1.04
CA GLU A 270 12.65 -4.77 0.27
C GLU A 270 12.94 -4.46 -1.20
N TRP A 271 11.96 -4.72 -2.04
CA TRP A 271 11.97 -4.41 -3.49
C TRP A 271 10.86 -3.45 -3.90
N GLU A 272 10.04 -3.00 -2.97
CA GLU A 272 9.04 -1.98 -3.23
C GLU A 272 9.69 -0.62 -3.43
N LEU A 273 9.22 0.11 -4.45
CA LEU A 273 9.74 1.42 -4.77
C LEU A 273 9.32 2.44 -3.72
N HIS A 274 10.28 3.08 -3.09
CA HIS A 274 9.98 4.20 -2.19
C HIS A 274 9.40 5.38 -2.98
N PRO A 275 8.42 6.14 -2.47
CA PRO A 275 7.80 7.28 -3.17
C PRO A 275 8.78 8.31 -3.75
N ARG A 276 9.93 8.51 -3.10
CA ARG A 276 11.01 9.39 -3.60
C ARG A 276 11.58 8.93 -4.94
N SER A 277 11.57 7.64 -5.22
CA SER A 277 12.09 7.05 -6.45
C SER A 277 11.29 7.44 -7.69
N TYR A 278 10.03 7.79 -7.53
CA TYR A 278 9.15 8.12 -8.66
C TYR A 278 9.58 9.37 -9.43
N VAL A 279 10.35 10.27 -8.83
CA VAL A 279 10.91 11.44 -9.53
C VAL A 279 11.87 11.00 -10.64
N GLU A 280 12.79 10.09 -10.31
CA GLU A 280 13.75 9.56 -11.29
C GLU A 280 13.11 8.61 -12.31
N LEU A 281 12.19 7.76 -11.85
CA LEU A 281 11.47 6.85 -12.75
C LEU A 281 10.63 7.61 -13.79
N ARG A 282 10.11 8.79 -13.46
CA ARG A 282 9.42 9.66 -14.41
C ARG A 282 10.35 10.19 -15.51
N LYS A 283 11.60 10.49 -15.19
CA LYS A 283 12.59 10.90 -16.21
C LYS A 283 12.85 9.75 -17.19
N LEU A 284 13.01 8.53 -16.67
CA LEU A 284 13.16 7.34 -17.51
C LEU A 284 11.91 7.09 -18.36
N LEU A 285 10.71 7.24 -17.79
CA LEU A 285 9.46 7.14 -18.50
C LEU A 285 9.36 8.19 -19.62
N SER A 286 9.73 9.45 -19.34
CA SER A 286 9.74 10.54 -20.34
C SER A 286 10.73 10.24 -21.45
N LEU A 287 11.92 9.73 -21.14
CA LEU A 287 12.92 9.30 -22.10
C LEU A 287 12.36 8.23 -23.03
N MET A 288 11.72 7.19 -22.49
CA MET A 288 11.14 6.09 -23.26
C MET A 288 9.93 6.53 -24.12
N ASN A 289 9.14 7.49 -23.65
CA ASN A 289 8.05 8.06 -24.42
C ASN A 289 8.55 8.95 -25.57
N ALA A 290 9.65 9.66 -25.38
CA ALA A 290 10.30 10.44 -26.43
C ALA A 290 10.99 9.56 -27.48
N ASN A 291 11.27 8.29 -27.16
CA ASN A 291 11.92 7.32 -28.05
C ASN A 291 11.07 6.03 -28.17
N PRO A 292 10.04 6.00 -29.02
CA PRO A 292 9.07 4.89 -29.08
C PRO A 292 9.67 3.52 -29.42
N ASP A 293 10.77 3.48 -30.16
CA ASP A 293 11.46 2.24 -30.56
C ASP A 293 12.50 1.75 -29.57
N MET A 294 12.82 2.58 -28.56
CA MET A 294 13.86 2.26 -27.58
C MET A 294 13.48 1.03 -26.75
N VAL A 295 14.41 0.08 -26.66
CA VAL A 295 14.34 -1.13 -25.81
C VAL A 295 15.42 -1.04 -24.76
N ILE A 296 15.07 -1.25 -23.49
CA ILE A 296 16.00 -1.18 -22.38
C ILE A 296 16.02 -2.46 -21.54
N GLN A 297 17.14 -2.74 -20.89
CA GLN A 297 17.26 -3.73 -19.82
C GLN A 297 17.51 -3.02 -18.49
N ILE A 298 16.66 -3.27 -17.53
CA ILE A 298 16.85 -2.83 -16.13
C ILE A 298 17.70 -3.86 -15.40
N SER A 299 18.78 -3.41 -14.78
CA SER A 299 19.76 -4.24 -14.07
C SER A 299 19.83 -3.86 -12.59
N GLY A 300 19.56 -4.81 -11.70
CA GLY A 300 19.65 -4.61 -10.26
C GLY A 300 20.91 -5.21 -9.67
N HIS A 301 21.50 -4.52 -8.68
CA HIS A 301 22.71 -4.92 -7.99
C HIS A 301 22.56 -4.77 -6.48
N THR A 302 23.32 -5.58 -5.71
CA THR A 302 23.46 -5.47 -4.26
C THR A 302 24.91 -5.24 -3.87
N ASP A 303 25.15 -4.96 -2.61
CA ASP A 303 26.47 -5.15 -2.01
C ASP A 303 26.72 -6.64 -1.72
N SER A 304 27.87 -6.97 -1.13
CA SER A 304 28.30 -8.34 -0.84
C SER A 304 27.78 -8.88 0.52
N ILE A 305 26.89 -8.17 1.19
CA ILE A 305 26.34 -8.66 2.48
C ILE A 305 25.18 -9.62 2.17
N GLY A 306 25.24 -10.80 2.81
CA GLY A 306 24.25 -11.86 2.67
C GLY A 306 24.57 -12.91 1.61
N PRO A 307 23.79 -13.98 1.52
CA PRO A 307 23.99 -15.08 0.57
C PRO A 307 23.84 -14.63 -0.90
N ASP A 308 24.67 -15.15 -1.79
CA ASP A 308 24.68 -14.76 -3.21
C ASP A 308 23.34 -15.03 -3.91
N ASP A 309 22.70 -16.17 -3.63
CA ASP A 309 21.41 -16.50 -4.22
C ASP A 309 20.31 -15.53 -3.77
N TYR A 310 20.34 -15.14 -2.49
CA TYR A 310 19.43 -14.14 -1.98
C TYR A 310 19.68 -12.75 -2.59
N ASN A 311 20.93 -12.33 -2.70
CA ASN A 311 21.31 -11.08 -3.34
C ASN A 311 20.87 -11.05 -4.81
N ARG A 312 21.00 -12.17 -5.52
CA ARG A 312 20.52 -12.29 -6.90
C ARG A 312 19.01 -12.21 -6.99
N TYR A 313 18.29 -12.84 -6.06
CA TYR A 313 16.85 -12.77 -5.97
C TYR A 313 16.38 -11.34 -5.69
N LEU A 314 16.93 -10.67 -4.66
CA LEU A 314 16.57 -9.31 -4.25
C LEU A 314 16.82 -8.30 -5.37
N SER A 315 17.98 -8.34 -5.99
CA SER A 315 18.33 -7.45 -7.10
C SER A 315 17.42 -7.63 -8.32
N ARG A 316 17.03 -8.89 -8.64
CA ARG A 316 16.07 -9.19 -9.69
C ARG A 316 14.67 -8.64 -9.36
N LYS A 317 14.22 -8.73 -8.11
CA LYS A 317 12.95 -8.17 -7.66
C LYS A 317 12.94 -6.66 -7.79
N ARG A 318 14.01 -5.97 -7.39
CA ARG A 318 14.17 -4.52 -7.53
C ARG A 318 14.12 -4.06 -8.98
N ALA A 319 14.83 -4.75 -9.87
CA ALA A 319 14.76 -4.48 -11.31
C ALA A 319 13.35 -4.70 -11.86
N LYS A 320 12.66 -5.77 -11.42
CA LYS A 320 11.28 -6.05 -11.82
C LYS A 320 10.31 -4.95 -11.37
N SER A 321 10.48 -4.38 -10.17
CA SER A 321 9.61 -3.30 -9.69
C SER A 321 9.71 -2.04 -10.56
N VAL A 322 10.90 -1.71 -11.08
CA VAL A 322 11.06 -0.62 -12.04
C VAL A 322 10.35 -0.92 -13.36
N VAL A 323 10.48 -2.14 -13.87
CA VAL A 323 9.78 -2.57 -15.10
C VAL A 323 8.28 -2.52 -14.93
N LEU A 324 7.74 -3.00 -13.80
CA LEU A 324 6.31 -2.95 -13.52
C LEU A 324 5.80 -1.51 -13.50
N TYR A 325 6.53 -0.60 -12.84
CA TYR A 325 6.18 0.82 -12.86
C TYR A 325 6.11 1.39 -14.29
N LEU A 326 7.08 1.08 -15.15
CA LEU A 326 7.07 1.55 -16.54
C LEU A 326 5.90 0.97 -17.34
N MET A 327 5.58 -0.31 -17.13
CA MET A 327 4.44 -0.98 -17.78
C MET A 327 3.09 -0.36 -17.34
N GLU A 328 2.93 -0.11 -16.04
CA GLU A 328 1.75 0.54 -15.48
C GLU A 328 1.55 1.97 -16.01
N ASN A 329 2.64 2.62 -16.44
CA ASN A 329 2.63 3.95 -17.07
C ASN A 329 2.68 3.89 -18.61
N GLY A 330 2.30 2.77 -19.22
CA GLY A 330 2.02 2.65 -20.64
C GLY A 330 3.18 2.20 -21.54
N ILE A 331 4.35 1.87 -20.96
CA ILE A 331 5.45 1.30 -21.76
C ILE A 331 5.17 -0.16 -22.07
N SER A 332 5.23 -0.52 -23.35
CA SER A 332 5.01 -1.90 -23.82
C SER A 332 6.01 -2.89 -23.16
N PRO A 333 5.54 -4.04 -22.66
CA PRO A 333 6.41 -5.10 -22.12
C PRO A 333 7.51 -5.57 -23.10
N ALA A 334 7.26 -5.52 -24.41
CA ALA A 334 8.22 -5.90 -25.43
C ALA A 334 9.46 -4.99 -25.48
N ARG A 335 9.38 -3.82 -24.87
CA ARG A 335 10.47 -2.83 -24.78
C ARG A 335 11.29 -2.92 -23.49
N LEU A 336 10.93 -3.84 -22.58
CA LEU A 336 11.45 -3.89 -21.22
C LEU A 336 12.00 -5.28 -20.88
N LEU A 337 13.27 -5.36 -20.56
CA LEU A 337 13.89 -6.53 -19.96
C LEU A 337 14.37 -6.21 -18.56
N TYR A 338 14.52 -7.23 -17.71
CA TYR A 338 15.10 -7.03 -16.38
C TYR A 338 15.97 -8.20 -15.94
N LYS A 339 17.04 -7.87 -15.19
CA LYS A 339 17.98 -8.85 -14.66
C LYS A 339 18.49 -8.46 -13.28
N GLY A 340 18.71 -9.45 -12.42
CA GLY A 340 19.38 -9.27 -11.13
C GLY A 340 20.76 -9.88 -11.18
N TYR A 341 21.77 -9.11 -10.86
CA TYR A 341 23.17 -9.52 -10.83
C TYR A 341 23.67 -9.83 -9.41
N GLY A 342 22.88 -9.50 -8.36
CA GLY A 342 23.32 -9.62 -6.98
C GLY A 342 24.59 -8.80 -6.74
N SER A 343 25.55 -9.37 -6.03
CA SER A 343 26.85 -8.77 -5.72
C SER A 343 27.93 -9.00 -6.79
N SER A 344 27.61 -9.67 -7.91
CA SER A 344 28.62 -10.15 -8.88
C SER A 344 29.25 -9.04 -9.74
N GLN A 345 28.69 -7.85 -9.77
CA GLN A 345 29.18 -6.71 -10.57
C GLN A 345 29.34 -5.45 -9.70
N PRO A 346 30.32 -5.42 -8.79
CA PRO A 346 30.57 -4.25 -7.96
C PRO A 346 31.18 -3.11 -8.77
N VAL A 347 30.76 -1.87 -8.49
CA VAL A 347 31.36 -0.62 -9.05
C VAL A 347 32.26 0.09 -8.05
N ALA A 348 32.23 -0.37 -6.78
CA ALA A 348 33.07 0.14 -5.70
C ALA A 348 33.44 -1.00 -4.72
N THR A 349 34.39 -0.74 -3.81
CA THR A 349 34.77 -1.71 -2.79
C THR A 349 33.60 -2.03 -1.84
N ASN A 350 33.41 -3.32 -1.52
CA ASN A 350 32.45 -3.74 -0.52
C ASN A 350 32.97 -3.62 0.93
N SER A 351 34.24 -3.24 1.11
CA SER A 351 34.88 -3.15 2.43
C SER A 351 34.39 -1.92 3.24
N THR A 352 33.94 -0.86 2.55
CA THR A 352 33.47 0.36 3.21
C THR A 352 31.95 0.53 3.07
N PRO A 353 31.28 1.18 4.04
CA PRO A 353 29.85 1.49 3.94
C PRO A 353 29.49 2.30 2.69
N GLU A 354 30.34 3.27 2.32
CA GLU A 354 30.16 4.15 1.15
C GLU A 354 30.26 3.33 -0.17
N GLY A 355 31.24 2.43 -0.26
CA GLY A 355 31.39 1.55 -1.41
C GLY A 355 30.23 0.58 -1.54
N ARG A 356 29.75 0.02 -0.44
CA ARG A 356 28.53 -0.81 -0.44
C ARG A 356 27.29 -0.02 -0.89
N GLN A 357 27.17 1.27 -0.47
CA GLN A 357 26.07 2.13 -0.94
C GLN A 357 26.09 2.34 -2.46
N LEU A 358 27.28 2.48 -3.07
CA LEU A 358 27.42 2.60 -4.52
C LEU A 358 27.06 1.29 -5.25
N ASN A 359 27.34 0.14 -4.62
CA ASN A 359 27.02 -1.17 -5.18
C ASN A 359 25.52 -1.49 -5.14
N ARG A 360 24.79 -1.01 -4.13
CA ARG A 360 23.31 -1.09 -4.07
C ARG A 360 22.69 -0.11 -5.04
N ARG A 361 22.55 -0.51 -6.29
CA ARG A 361 22.09 0.33 -7.39
C ARG A 361 21.15 -0.41 -8.35
N VAL A 362 20.41 0.37 -9.12
CA VAL A 362 19.72 -0.08 -10.32
C VAL A 362 20.18 0.80 -11.48
N GLU A 363 20.41 0.19 -12.61
CA GLU A 363 20.82 0.86 -13.84
C GLU A 363 19.98 0.34 -15.02
N PHE A 364 19.90 1.10 -16.10
CA PHE A 364 19.34 0.62 -17.35
C PHE A 364 20.37 0.67 -18.47
N GLN A 365 20.27 -0.29 -19.36
CA GLN A 365 21.08 -0.39 -20.57
C GLN A 365 20.18 -0.22 -21.78
N ILE A 366 20.58 0.59 -22.75
CA ILE A 366 19.91 0.72 -24.03
C ILE A 366 20.30 -0.46 -24.92
N LEU A 367 19.33 -1.29 -25.27
CA LEU A 367 19.54 -2.45 -26.14
C LEU A 367 19.22 -2.13 -27.59
N LYS A 368 18.31 -1.17 -27.81
CA LYS A 368 17.93 -0.65 -29.11
C LYS A 368 17.45 0.80 -28.90
N LYS A 369 17.83 1.66 -29.83
CA LYS A 369 17.39 3.06 -29.87
C LYS A 369 16.41 3.31 -31.02
#